data_7af02d3ff21d74ac79fe23f1ae8d9144
#
_entry.id   7af02d3ff21d74ac79fe23f1ae8d9144
#
_cell.length_a   1.000
_cell.length_b   1.000
_cell.length_c   1.000
_cell.angle_alpha   90.00
_cell.angle_beta   90.00
_cell.angle_gamma   90.00
#
_symmetry.space_group_name_H-M   'P 1'
#
loop_
_entity.id
_entity.type
_entity.pdbx_description
1 polymer ?
#
loop_
_entity_poly.entity_id
_entity_poly.type
_entity_poly.pdbx_seq_one_letter_code
_entity_poly.pdbx_strand_id
1 'polypeptide(L)'
;MNNSAIACTVKELFQNFNRDSFTDACKYYVNTICKLPVSKANCDSWKDCYDYLEKAWKGKKQFEPFHVLFEYKMPGANQRADVILLTKKKVIIFEFKMKYENSDKRLNADVFQTINYKSSIENFHKETDRRNMEVTSYLTFTKGKKARDTSVPTLFPDDFEQKTNEFIAEQLPMNNTEVQQWINSPFRPLKNIIEATNELFENGNIPTIRTVKKQEIDNCLNSVNKIISNNKNQKNI
;
A
#
# COMPACT_ATOMS: atom_id res chain seq x y z
N MET A 1 -9.30 13.01 12.06
CA MET A 1 -7.88 12.72 12.43
C MET A 1 -7.07 12.69 11.14
N ASN A 2 -5.87 13.23 11.14
CA ASN A 2 -5.02 13.18 9.95
C ASN A 2 -4.40 11.77 9.84
N ASN A 3 -4.71 11.05 8.77
CA ASN A 3 -4.22 9.68 8.55
C ASN A 3 -2.84 9.63 7.87
N SER A 4 -2.18 10.76 7.69
CA SER A 4 -0.86 10.86 7.07
C SER A 4 -0.02 11.93 7.77
N ALA A 5 1.29 11.77 7.81
CA ALA A 5 2.20 12.77 8.33
C ALA A 5 2.24 14.02 7.44
N ILE A 6 2.30 13.80 6.14
CA ILE A 6 2.29 14.83 5.10
C ILE A 6 1.36 14.34 3.99
N ALA A 7 0.53 15.24 3.48
CA ALA A 7 -0.31 15.03 2.31
C ALA A 7 -0.32 16.35 1.51
N CYS A 8 0.37 16.37 0.39
CA CYS A 8 0.53 17.56 -0.46
C CYS A 8 0.83 17.15 -1.91
N THR A 9 0.81 18.10 -2.82
CA THR A 9 1.33 17.85 -4.18
C THR A 9 2.86 17.70 -4.15
N VAL A 10 3.42 17.02 -5.16
CA VAL A 10 4.89 16.92 -5.30
C VAL A 10 5.53 18.31 -5.40
N LYS A 11 4.86 19.28 -6.05
CA LYS A 11 5.30 20.67 -6.09
C LYS A 11 5.40 21.26 -4.69
N GLU A 12 4.32 21.17 -3.91
CA GLU A 12 4.25 21.70 -2.53
C GLU A 12 5.25 21.01 -1.60
N LEU A 13 5.50 19.70 -1.79
CA LEU A 13 6.49 18.98 -1.01
C LEU A 13 7.85 19.69 -1.06
N PHE A 14 8.37 19.97 -2.26
CA PHE A 14 9.70 20.54 -2.40
C PHE A 14 9.73 22.08 -2.30
N GLN A 15 8.57 22.75 -2.26
CA GLN A 15 8.47 24.17 -1.94
C GLN A 15 8.41 24.42 -0.43
N ASN A 16 7.71 23.59 0.31
CA ASN A 16 7.37 23.84 1.72
C ASN A 16 8.25 23.05 2.69
N PHE A 17 8.91 21.99 2.22
CA PHE A 17 9.74 21.14 3.06
C PHE A 17 11.18 21.08 2.53
N ASN A 18 12.10 21.09 3.47
CA ASN A 18 13.44 20.58 3.28
C ASN A 18 13.60 19.26 4.03
N ARG A 19 14.73 18.61 3.89
CA ARG A 19 15.01 17.30 4.50
C ARG A 19 14.75 17.23 6.00
N ASP A 20 15.13 18.28 6.74
CA ASP A 20 14.99 18.28 8.19
C ASP A 20 13.55 18.56 8.62
N SER A 21 12.87 19.56 8.04
CA SER A 21 11.45 19.84 8.33
C SER A 21 10.53 18.69 7.91
N PHE A 22 10.84 17.98 6.83
CA PHE A 22 10.15 16.76 6.43
C PHE A 22 10.31 15.66 7.49
N THR A 23 11.55 15.44 7.95
CA THR A 23 11.85 14.45 8.99
C THR A 23 11.14 14.78 10.30
N ASP A 24 11.12 16.05 10.69
CA ASP A 24 10.43 16.51 11.90
C ASP A 24 8.91 16.31 11.82
N ALA A 25 8.29 16.55 10.65
CA ALA A 25 6.88 16.29 10.43
C ALA A 25 6.53 14.78 10.57
N CYS A 26 7.34 13.90 9.97
CA CYS A 26 7.19 12.45 10.11
C CYS A 26 7.37 12.01 11.57
N LYS A 27 8.41 12.53 12.25
CA LYS A 27 8.68 12.25 13.65
C LYS A 27 7.53 12.68 14.55
N TYR A 28 7.04 13.90 14.37
CA TYR A 28 5.89 14.42 15.13
C TYR A 28 4.67 13.51 14.95
N TYR A 29 4.35 13.16 13.72
CA TYR A 29 3.19 12.33 13.41
C TYR A 29 3.29 10.95 14.05
N VAL A 30 4.41 10.26 13.85
CA VAL A 30 4.61 8.90 14.38
C VAL A 30 4.61 8.91 15.92
N ASN A 31 5.33 9.84 16.53
CA ASN A 31 5.45 9.90 17.98
C ASN A 31 4.18 10.42 18.66
N THR A 32 3.58 11.51 18.13
CA THR A 32 2.50 12.23 18.80
C THR A 32 1.13 11.72 18.39
N ILE A 33 0.91 11.47 17.11
CA ILE A 33 -0.39 11.04 16.59
C ILE A 33 -0.55 9.52 16.62
N CYS A 34 0.47 8.79 16.16
CA CYS A 34 0.44 7.32 16.17
C CYS A 34 0.79 6.72 17.54
N LYS A 35 1.37 7.51 18.47
CA LYS A 35 1.83 7.07 19.80
C LYS A 35 2.87 5.94 19.73
N LEU A 36 3.75 5.98 18.74
CA LEU A 36 4.79 5.00 18.54
C LEU A 36 6.18 5.62 18.79
N PRO A 37 7.12 4.85 19.35
CA PRO A 37 8.48 5.33 19.56
C PRO A 37 9.19 5.57 18.21
N VAL A 38 9.96 6.65 18.14
CA VAL A 38 10.78 6.98 16.97
C VAL A 38 12.25 6.77 17.31
N SER A 39 12.91 5.92 16.56
CA SER A 39 14.36 5.66 16.66
C SER A 39 15.15 6.58 15.72
N LYS A 40 16.48 6.63 15.95
CA LYS A 40 17.40 7.28 15.01
C LYS A 40 17.29 6.65 13.61
N ALA A 41 17.17 5.33 13.51
CA ALA A 41 17.04 4.63 12.24
C ALA A 41 15.80 5.07 11.45
N ASN A 42 14.66 5.38 12.13
CA ASN A 42 13.50 5.95 11.46
C ASN A 42 13.82 7.33 10.86
N CYS A 43 14.48 8.20 11.63
CA CYS A 43 14.85 9.53 11.13
C CYS A 43 15.83 9.44 9.94
N ASP A 44 16.81 8.54 10.00
CA ASP A 44 17.77 8.33 8.91
C ASP A 44 17.06 7.78 7.65
N SER A 45 16.07 6.89 7.82
CA SER A 45 15.25 6.37 6.72
C SER A 45 14.40 7.46 6.06
N TRP A 46 13.78 8.35 6.84
CA TRP A 46 13.00 9.48 6.29
C TRP A 46 13.89 10.46 5.52
N LYS A 47 15.07 10.77 6.04
CA LYS A 47 16.04 11.62 5.35
C LYS A 47 16.49 11.03 4.03
N ASP A 48 16.78 9.75 4.02
CA ASP A 48 17.20 9.01 2.84
C ASP A 48 16.06 8.94 1.79
N CYS A 49 14.82 8.73 2.25
CA CYS A 49 13.61 8.77 1.40
C CYS A 49 13.41 10.16 0.78
N TYR A 50 13.50 11.24 1.56
CA TYR A 50 13.37 12.60 1.06
C TYR A 50 14.43 12.92 -0.01
N ASP A 51 15.72 12.68 0.29
CA ASP A 51 16.82 12.92 -0.64
C ASP A 51 16.64 12.13 -1.96
N TYR A 52 16.12 10.91 -1.85
CA TYR A 52 15.86 10.05 -3.00
C TYR A 52 14.73 10.60 -3.89
N LEU A 53 13.61 11.00 -3.28
CA LEU A 53 12.48 11.59 -3.99
C LEU A 53 12.80 12.98 -4.54
N GLU A 54 13.58 13.78 -3.82
CA GLU A 54 14.05 15.07 -4.31
C GLU A 54 14.84 14.92 -5.61
N LYS A 55 15.78 13.98 -5.65
CA LYS A 55 16.56 13.67 -6.85
C LYS A 55 15.67 13.20 -8.00
N ALA A 56 14.67 12.38 -7.70
CA ALA A 56 13.82 11.76 -8.72
C ALA A 56 12.72 12.70 -9.26
N TRP A 57 12.14 13.59 -8.43
CA TRP A 57 10.92 14.32 -8.79
C TRP A 57 11.03 15.84 -8.76
N LYS A 58 11.96 16.42 -7.98
CA LYS A 58 12.07 17.89 -7.85
C LYS A 58 12.35 18.57 -9.17
N GLY A 59 11.56 19.60 -9.50
CA GLY A 59 11.68 20.38 -10.75
C GLY A 59 11.18 19.67 -11.99
N LYS A 60 10.61 18.48 -11.88
CA LYS A 60 10.04 17.73 -13.00
C LYS A 60 8.54 18.01 -13.08
N LYS A 61 8.16 18.85 -14.03
CA LYS A 61 6.79 19.38 -14.21
C LYS A 61 5.71 18.30 -14.26
N GLN A 62 6.01 17.14 -14.83
CA GLN A 62 5.06 16.03 -14.94
C GLN A 62 4.64 15.46 -13.61
N PHE A 63 5.49 15.53 -12.55
CA PHE A 63 5.15 15.07 -11.21
C PHE A 63 4.44 16.13 -10.36
N GLU A 64 4.69 17.41 -10.64
CA GLU A 64 4.25 18.53 -9.80
C GLU A 64 2.79 18.50 -9.35
N PRO A 65 1.80 18.13 -10.21
CA PRO A 65 0.39 18.18 -9.83
C PRO A 65 -0.11 16.96 -9.07
N PHE A 66 0.67 15.88 -8.97
CA PHE A 66 0.23 14.67 -8.29
C PHE A 66 0.42 14.78 -6.79
N HIS A 67 -0.52 14.21 -6.03
CA HIS A 67 -0.45 14.18 -4.58
C HIS A 67 0.37 12.99 -4.08
N VAL A 68 1.16 13.28 -3.07
CA VAL A 68 1.96 12.29 -2.35
C VAL A 68 1.63 12.35 -0.86
N LEU A 69 1.52 11.16 -0.25
CA LEU A 69 1.28 11.01 1.18
C LEU A 69 2.46 10.27 1.81
N PHE A 70 2.82 10.67 3.02
CA PHE A 70 3.90 10.03 3.79
C PHE A 70 3.37 9.49 5.10
N GLU A 71 3.87 8.31 5.49
CA GLU A 71 3.49 7.63 6.73
C GLU A 71 1.97 7.45 6.83
N TYR A 72 1.33 7.05 5.74
CA TYR A 72 -0.12 6.89 5.71
C TYR A 72 -0.55 5.73 6.60
N LYS A 73 -1.23 6.06 7.71
CA LYS A 73 -1.75 5.09 8.66
C LYS A 73 -3.02 4.45 8.10
N MET A 74 -2.98 3.15 7.94
CA MET A 74 -4.16 2.39 7.50
C MET A 74 -5.16 2.29 8.66
N PRO A 75 -6.39 2.82 8.50
CA PRO A 75 -7.40 2.72 9.54
C PRO A 75 -7.69 1.26 9.90
N GLY A 76 -7.75 0.97 11.19
CA GLY A 76 -8.00 -0.39 11.69
C GLY A 76 -6.79 -1.33 11.71
N ALA A 77 -5.66 -0.91 11.15
CA ALA A 77 -4.41 -1.66 11.19
C ALA A 77 -3.31 -0.85 11.89
N ASN A 78 -2.41 -1.54 12.58
CA ASN A 78 -1.23 -0.89 13.15
C ASN A 78 -0.09 -0.82 12.14
N GLN A 79 -0.43 -0.42 10.90
CA GLN A 79 0.46 -0.37 9.74
C GLN A 79 0.46 1.01 9.12
N ARG A 80 1.59 1.42 8.56
CA ARG A 80 1.76 2.66 7.83
C ARG A 80 2.52 2.37 6.54
N ALA A 81 2.01 2.90 5.42
CA ALA A 81 2.74 2.91 4.17
C ALA A 81 3.69 4.12 4.15
N ASP A 82 4.94 3.90 3.78
CA ASP A 82 5.96 4.96 3.79
C ASP A 82 5.59 6.09 2.84
N VAL A 83 5.28 5.76 1.58
CA VAL A 83 4.90 6.73 0.55
C VAL A 83 3.77 6.19 -0.30
N ILE A 84 2.76 7.03 -0.55
CA ILE A 84 1.69 6.75 -1.52
C ILE A 84 1.62 7.90 -2.53
N LEU A 85 1.70 7.59 -3.81
CA LEU A 85 1.44 8.52 -4.91
C LEU A 85 0.02 8.27 -5.43
N LEU A 86 -0.80 9.33 -5.49
CA LEU A 86 -2.20 9.27 -5.89
C LEU A 86 -2.42 9.87 -7.27
N THR A 87 -3.14 9.14 -8.10
CA THR A 87 -3.73 9.63 -9.36
C THR A 87 -5.25 9.41 -9.33
N LYS A 88 -6.00 9.89 -10.32
CA LYS A 88 -7.45 9.64 -10.39
C LYS A 88 -7.80 8.14 -10.50
N LYS A 89 -6.91 7.32 -11.04
CA LYS A 89 -7.17 5.91 -11.36
C LYS A 89 -6.21 4.94 -10.69
N LYS A 90 -5.12 5.43 -10.07
CA LYS A 90 -4.13 4.55 -9.46
C LYS A 90 -3.74 5.03 -8.06
N VAL A 91 -3.50 4.05 -7.20
CA VAL A 91 -2.84 4.19 -5.90
C VAL A 91 -1.52 3.44 -6.00
N ILE A 92 -0.42 4.16 -5.90
CA ILE A 92 0.91 3.59 -6.04
C ILE A 92 1.62 3.69 -4.70
N ILE A 93 1.91 2.54 -4.10
CA ILE A 93 2.51 2.43 -2.77
C ILE A 93 4.00 2.11 -2.94
N PHE A 94 4.83 2.88 -2.26
CA PHE A 94 6.26 2.62 -2.18
C PHE A 94 6.61 2.33 -0.72
N GLU A 95 7.14 1.13 -0.47
CA GLU A 95 7.78 0.77 0.78
C GLU A 95 9.28 0.99 0.62
N PHE A 96 9.84 1.91 1.40
CA PHE A 96 11.24 2.32 1.27
C PHE A 96 12.15 1.53 2.20
N LYS A 97 13.28 1.07 1.65
CA LYS A 97 14.38 0.46 2.39
C LYS A 97 15.70 1.12 1.99
N MET A 98 16.56 1.40 2.98
CA MET A 98 17.82 2.10 2.70
C MET A 98 18.76 1.30 1.81
N LYS A 99 18.78 -0.03 1.95
CA LYS A 99 19.61 -0.90 1.10
C LYS A 99 19.01 -2.28 0.95
N TYR A 100 19.33 -2.89 -0.17
CA TYR A 100 19.06 -4.31 -0.38
C TYR A 100 19.95 -5.17 0.52
N GLU A 101 19.34 -6.04 1.30
CA GLU A 101 20.05 -7.02 2.12
C GLU A 101 19.84 -8.42 1.59
N ASN A 102 20.90 -9.19 1.41
CA ASN A 102 20.85 -10.59 0.92
C ASN A 102 20.31 -11.59 1.95
N SER A 103 19.77 -11.13 3.08
CA SER A 103 19.13 -11.98 4.07
C SER A 103 17.72 -12.35 3.59
N ASP A 104 17.50 -13.63 3.31
CA ASP A 104 16.20 -14.16 2.88
C ASP A 104 15.08 -13.82 3.86
N LYS A 105 15.35 -13.96 5.14
CA LYS A 105 14.36 -13.67 6.19
C LYS A 105 13.91 -12.23 6.18
N ARG A 106 14.84 -11.29 6.03
CA ARG A 106 14.53 -9.85 6.04
C ARG A 106 13.84 -9.42 4.76
N LEU A 107 14.35 -9.84 3.61
CA LEU A 107 13.71 -9.56 2.33
C LEU A 107 12.29 -10.12 2.25
N ASN A 108 12.05 -11.34 2.73
CA ASN A 108 10.71 -11.91 2.78
C ASN A 108 9.77 -11.12 3.70
N ALA A 109 10.25 -10.60 4.83
CA ALA A 109 9.46 -9.74 5.70
C ALA A 109 9.09 -8.42 5.01
N ASP A 110 10.02 -7.77 4.30
CA ASP A 110 9.79 -6.54 3.55
C ASP A 110 8.82 -6.76 2.38
N VAL A 111 8.97 -7.86 1.66
CA VAL A 111 8.04 -8.29 0.60
C VAL A 111 6.63 -8.52 1.17
N PHE A 112 6.51 -9.24 2.27
CA PHE A 112 5.24 -9.51 2.92
C PHE A 112 4.56 -8.21 3.41
N GLN A 113 5.33 -7.29 3.98
CA GLN A 113 4.84 -5.97 4.38
C GLN A 113 4.25 -5.21 3.19
N THR A 114 4.97 -5.19 2.05
CA THR A 114 4.54 -4.50 0.83
C THR A 114 3.26 -5.12 0.23
N ILE A 115 3.13 -6.45 0.24
CA ILE A 115 1.91 -7.16 -0.17
C ILE A 115 0.74 -6.79 0.72
N ASN A 116 0.94 -6.75 2.04
CA ASN A 116 -0.11 -6.42 3.00
C ASN A 116 -0.64 -5.01 2.81
N TYR A 117 0.20 -4.03 2.51
CA TYR A 117 -0.24 -2.67 2.22
C TYR A 117 -1.13 -2.60 0.98
N LYS A 118 -0.68 -3.24 -0.11
CA LYS A 118 -1.49 -3.35 -1.33
C LYS A 118 -2.84 -3.98 -1.02
N SER A 119 -2.83 -5.17 -0.42
CA SER A 119 -4.03 -5.92 -0.08
C SER A 119 -4.98 -5.14 0.83
N SER A 120 -4.45 -4.41 1.81
CA SER A 120 -5.25 -3.60 2.72
C SER A 120 -5.97 -2.47 2.00
N ILE A 121 -5.30 -1.74 1.11
CA ILE A 121 -5.92 -0.65 0.36
C ILE A 121 -6.86 -1.20 -0.71
N GLU A 122 -6.45 -2.21 -1.44
CA GLU A 122 -7.23 -2.81 -2.54
C GLU A 122 -8.56 -3.40 -2.05
N ASN A 123 -8.55 -4.07 -0.90
CA ASN A 123 -9.72 -4.82 -0.43
C ASN A 123 -10.58 -4.07 0.59
N PHE A 124 -10.00 -3.13 1.34
CA PHE A 124 -10.71 -2.52 2.48
C PHE A 124 -10.89 -1.01 2.39
N HIS A 125 -10.19 -0.31 1.50
CA HIS A 125 -10.28 1.13 1.38
C HIS A 125 -11.48 1.54 0.52
N LYS A 126 -12.53 2.10 1.15
CA LYS A 126 -13.82 2.36 0.49
C LYS A 126 -13.73 3.28 -0.73
N GLU A 127 -12.95 4.37 -0.66
CA GLU A 127 -12.82 5.30 -1.80
C GLU A 127 -12.02 4.71 -2.96
N THR A 128 -11.04 3.86 -2.68
CA THR A 128 -10.33 3.11 -3.72
C THR A 128 -11.28 2.21 -4.49
N ASP A 129 -12.13 1.46 -3.77
CA ASP A 129 -13.16 0.61 -4.37
C ASP A 129 -14.20 1.43 -5.14
N ARG A 130 -14.77 2.47 -4.51
CA ARG A 130 -15.80 3.32 -5.12
C ARG A 130 -15.34 3.96 -6.43
N ARG A 131 -14.08 4.36 -6.51
CA ARG A 131 -13.48 4.98 -7.70
C ARG A 131 -12.92 3.98 -8.69
N ASN A 132 -12.96 2.69 -8.37
CA ASN A 132 -12.36 1.60 -9.16
C ASN A 132 -10.89 1.89 -9.50
N MET A 133 -10.11 2.22 -8.46
CA MET A 133 -8.69 2.55 -8.62
C MET A 133 -7.85 1.28 -8.63
N GLU A 134 -6.90 1.23 -9.55
CA GLU A 134 -5.84 0.20 -9.55
C GLU A 134 -4.87 0.46 -8.39
N VAL A 135 -4.56 -0.59 -7.62
CA VAL A 135 -3.58 -0.50 -6.52
C VAL A 135 -2.33 -1.29 -6.89
N THR A 136 -1.21 -0.61 -6.89
CA THR A 136 0.10 -1.23 -7.10
C THR A 136 1.01 -0.94 -5.92
N SER A 137 1.95 -1.84 -5.63
CA SER A 137 2.94 -1.63 -4.57
C SER A 137 4.32 -2.05 -5.02
N TYR A 138 5.30 -1.31 -4.56
CA TYR A 138 6.72 -1.49 -4.90
C TYR A 138 7.56 -1.49 -3.65
N LEU A 139 8.45 -2.46 -3.55
CA LEU A 139 9.53 -2.44 -2.59
C LEU A 139 10.69 -1.64 -3.18
N THR A 140 10.97 -0.47 -2.60
CA THR A 140 11.89 0.54 -3.16
C THR A 140 13.16 0.62 -2.34
N PHE A 141 14.30 0.45 -2.99
CA PHE A 141 15.61 0.55 -2.35
C PHE A 141 16.29 1.85 -2.76
N THR A 142 16.71 2.64 -1.79
CA THR A 142 17.42 3.90 -2.04
C THR A 142 18.88 3.68 -2.40
N LYS A 143 19.44 2.49 -2.13
CA LYS A 143 20.83 2.09 -2.45
C LYS A 143 20.89 0.64 -2.91
N GLY A 144 21.87 0.36 -3.77
CA GLY A 144 22.14 -0.99 -4.25
C GLY A 144 21.55 -1.28 -5.63
N LYS A 145 21.65 -2.54 -6.02
CA LYS A 145 21.15 -3.07 -7.29
C LYS A 145 20.39 -4.36 -7.06
N LYS A 146 19.50 -4.68 -7.97
CA LYS A 146 18.73 -5.93 -7.93
C LYS A 146 19.65 -7.14 -7.98
N ALA A 147 19.54 -8.03 -7.00
CA ALA A 147 20.30 -9.26 -6.96
C ALA A 147 19.46 -10.50 -7.32
N ARG A 148 18.13 -10.45 -7.11
CA ARG A 148 17.21 -11.54 -7.44
C ARG A 148 15.77 -11.04 -7.61
N ASP A 149 14.94 -11.88 -8.23
CA ASP A 149 13.51 -11.61 -8.35
C ASP A 149 12.78 -11.84 -7.02
N THR A 150 11.75 -11.05 -6.80
CA THR A 150 10.83 -11.13 -5.65
C THR A 150 9.40 -11.20 -6.16
N SER A 151 8.47 -11.69 -5.32
CA SER A 151 7.04 -11.74 -5.66
C SER A 151 6.38 -10.35 -5.73
N VAL A 152 7.08 -9.30 -5.30
CA VAL A 152 6.68 -7.90 -5.41
C VAL A 152 7.67 -7.20 -6.33
N PRO A 153 7.21 -6.32 -7.24
CA PRO A 153 8.12 -5.51 -8.04
C PRO A 153 9.04 -4.68 -7.15
N THR A 154 10.33 -4.67 -7.49
CA THR A 154 11.34 -3.87 -6.79
C THR A 154 11.80 -2.72 -7.65
N LEU A 155 12.07 -1.58 -7.01
CA LEU A 155 12.64 -0.40 -7.65
C LEU A 155 13.98 -0.05 -7.03
N PHE A 156 14.90 0.35 -7.86
CA PHE A 156 16.26 0.75 -7.48
C PHE A 156 16.58 2.13 -8.04
N PRO A 157 17.69 2.78 -7.60
CA PRO A 157 18.01 4.14 -8.04
C PRO A 157 18.11 4.31 -9.55
N ASP A 158 18.54 3.27 -10.27
CA ASP A 158 18.78 3.35 -11.71
C ASP A 158 17.47 3.32 -12.55
N ASP A 159 16.38 2.76 -11.99
CA ASP A 159 15.11 2.58 -12.72
C ASP A 159 13.93 3.35 -12.13
N PHE A 160 14.05 3.89 -10.90
CA PHE A 160 12.94 4.51 -10.18
C PHE A 160 12.30 5.68 -10.93
N GLU A 161 13.13 6.60 -11.46
CA GLU A 161 12.59 7.76 -12.17
C GLU A 161 11.83 7.36 -13.43
N GLN A 162 12.41 6.47 -14.24
CA GLN A 162 11.76 5.97 -15.44
C GLN A 162 10.43 5.28 -15.08
N LYS A 163 10.46 4.39 -14.09
CA LYS A 163 9.25 3.66 -13.68
C LYS A 163 8.18 4.56 -13.12
N THR A 164 8.53 5.56 -12.31
CA THR A 164 7.55 6.51 -11.81
C THR A 164 6.95 7.39 -12.92
N ASN A 165 7.72 7.74 -13.95
CA ASN A 165 7.18 8.39 -15.15
C ASN A 165 6.16 7.49 -15.87
N GLU A 166 6.47 6.20 -16.03
CA GLU A 166 5.54 5.22 -16.62
C GLU A 166 4.22 5.12 -15.82
N PHE A 167 4.30 5.20 -14.48
CA PHE A 167 3.11 5.10 -13.62
C PHE A 167 2.16 6.28 -13.76
N ILE A 168 2.67 7.49 -13.96
CA ILE A 168 1.86 8.69 -14.12
C ILE A 168 1.52 9.01 -15.57
N ALA A 169 2.13 8.31 -16.52
CA ALA A 169 1.81 8.46 -17.94
C ALA A 169 0.30 8.26 -18.15
N GLU A 170 -0.32 9.18 -18.88
CA GLU A 170 -1.76 9.16 -19.17
C GLU A 170 -2.67 9.25 -17.91
N GLN A 171 -2.10 9.53 -16.73
CA GLN A 171 -2.86 9.71 -15.51
C GLN A 171 -3.21 11.19 -15.28
N LEU A 172 -4.36 11.41 -14.68
CA LEU A 172 -4.78 12.72 -14.22
C LEU A 172 -4.56 12.86 -12.72
N PRO A 173 -4.13 14.02 -12.22
CA PRO A 173 -4.03 14.28 -10.79
C PRO A 173 -5.42 14.39 -10.16
N MET A 174 -5.54 13.99 -8.90
CA MET A 174 -6.70 14.32 -8.07
C MET A 174 -6.63 15.78 -7.65
N ASN A 175 -7.79 16.41 -7.45
CA ASN A 175 -7.85 17.69 -6.77
C ASN A 175 -7.82 17.50 -5.24
N ASN A 176 -7.63 18.60 -4.48
CA ASN A 176 -7.51 18.57 -3.03
C ASN A 176 -8.73 17.93 -2.34
N THR A 177 -9.94 18.19 -2.82
CA THR A 177 -11.16 17.62 -2.26
C THR A 177 -11.19 16.10 -2.46
N GLU A 178 -10.84 15.62 -3.64
CA GLU A 178 -10.76 14.18 -3.95
C GLU A 178 -9.73 13.47 -3.07
N VAL A 179 -8.57 14.10 -2.88
CA VAL A 179 -7.50 13.58 -2.01
C VAL A 179 -7.95 13.52 -0.55
N GLN A 180 -8.60 14.57 -0.04
CA GLN A 180 -9.12 14.56 1.32
C GLN A 180 -10.22 13.52 1.52
N GLN A 181 -11.09 13.30 0.54
CA GLN A 181 -12.07 12.21 0.56
C GLN A 181 -11.37 10.84 0.61
N TRP A 182 -10.31 10.67 -0.16
CA TRP A 182 -9.54 9.43 -0.16
C TRP A 182 -8.82 9.21 1.18
N ILE A 183 -8.09 10.19 1.70
CA ILE A 183 -7.36 10.09 2.97
C ILE A 183 -8.30 9.77 4.15
N ASN A 184 -9.48 10.36 4.17
CA ASN A 184 -10.45 10.20 5.25
C ASN A 184 -11.44 9.05 5.00
N SER A 185 -11.23 8.28 3.96
CA SER A 185 -12.09 7.15 3.64
C SER A 185 -12.08 6.09 4.74
N PRO A 186 -13.25 5.59 5.15
CA PRO A 186 -13.28 4.48 6.08
C PRO A 186 -12.73 3.20 5.43
N PHE A 187 -12.06 2.38 6.23
CA PHE A 187 -11.80 0.99 5.88
C PHE A 187 -13.05 0.18 6.19
N ARG A 188 -13.45 -0.68 5.28
CA ARG A 188 -14.48 -1.67 5.56
C ARG A 188 -13.83 -2.75 6.43
N PRO A 189 -14.30 -2.98 7.67
CA PRO A 189 -13.88 -4.16 8.38
C PRO A 189 -14.28 -5.38 7.54
N LEU A 190 -13.44 -6.41 7.51
CA LEU A 190 -13.93 -7.74 7.12
C LEU A 190 -15.14 -8.00 7.98
N LYS A 191 -16.28 -8.31 7.36
CA LYS A 191 -17.37 -8.94 8.08
C LYS A 191 -16.76 -10.17 8.74
N ASN A 192 -16.89 -10.26 10.08
CA ASN A 192 -16.43 -11.46 10.72
C ASN A 192 -17.21 -12.65 10.13
N ILE A 193 -16.67 -13.85 10.26
CA ILE A 193 -17.28 -15.06 9.68
C ILE A 193 -18.76 -15.19 10.10
N ILE A 194 -19.10 -14.77 11.31
CA ILE A 194 -20.45 -14.82 11.86
C ILE A 194 -21.37 -13.84 11.13
N GLU A 195 -20.94 -12.60 10.89
CA GLU A 195 -21.69 -11.60 10.14
C GLU A 195 -21.88 -12.00 8.67
N ALA A 196 -20.83 -12.54 8.04
CA ALA A 196 -20.88 -13.04 6.68
C ALA A 196 -21.80 -14.26 6.57
N THR A 197 -21.78 -15.15 7.57
CA THR A 197 -22.66 -16.31 7.63
C THR A 197 -24.11 -15.91 7.84
N ASN A 198 -24.40 -14.96 8.74
CA ASN A 198 -25.75 -14.46 8.98
C ASN A 198 -26.31 -13.80 7.70
N GLU A 199 -25.54 -12.99 7.00
CA GLU A 199 -25.96 -12.36 5.75
C GLU A 199 -26.25 -13.39 4.65
N LEU A 200 -25.47 -14.47 4.58
CA LEU A 200 -25.71 -15.59 3.70
C LEU A 200 -27.07 -16.28 4.01
N PHE A 201 -27.35 -16.50 5.31
CA PHE A 201 -28.61 -17.13 5.71
C PHE A 201 -29.82 -16.21 5.57
N GLU A 202 -29.68 -14.91 5.82
CA GLU A 202 -30.79 -13.95 5.76
C GLU A 202 -31.14 -13.54 4.33
N ASN A 203 -30.14 -13.37 3.45
CA ASN A 203 -30.32 -12.78 2.14
C ASN A 203 -30.08 -13.75 0.97
N GLY A 204 -29.63 -14.97 1.23
CA GLY A 204 -29.31 -15.96 0.19
C GLY A 204 -28.14 -15.56 -0.72
N ASN A 205 -27.52 -14.41 -0.45
CA ASN A 205 -26.39 -13.90 -1.21
C ASN A 205 -25.10 -14.20 -0.48
N ILE A 206 -24.21 -14.95 -1.11
CA ILE A 206 -22.82 -15.04 -0.65
C ILE A 206 -22.22 -13.63 -0.78
N PRO A 207 -21.86 -12.94 0.33
CA PRO A 207 -21.17 -11.67 0.22
C PRO A 207 -19.94 -11.91 -0.65
N THR A 208 -19.76 -11.10 -1.68
CA THR A 208 -18.61 -11.22 -2.57
C THR A 208 -17.37 -10.96 -1.71
N ILE A 209 -16.72 -12.02 -1.29
CA ILE A 209 -15.42 -11.94 -0.64
C ILE A 209 -14.46 -11.56 -1.76
N ARG A 210 -14.22 -10.26 -1.94
CA ARG A 210 -13.38 -9.73 -3.01
C ARG A 210 -11.91 -10.10 -2.87
N THR A 211 -11.53 -10.76 -1.77
CA THR A 211 -10.16 -11.15 -1.45
C THR A 211 -9.69 -12.44 -2.13
N VAL A 212 -10.59 -13.19 -2.76
CA VAL A 212 -10.22 -14.45 -3.39
C VAL A 212 -10.64 -14.42 -4.86
N LYS A 213 -9.68 -14.60 -5.77
CA LYS A 213 -10.00 -14.75 -7.18
C LYS A 213 -10.99 -15.90 -7.34
N LYS A 214 -11.99 -15.76 -8.22
CA LYS A 214 -13.00 -16.79 -8.50
C LYS A 214 -12.37 -18.16 -8.68
N GLN A 215 -11.22 -18.23 -9.34
CA GLN A 215 -10.45 -19.45 -9.57
C GLN A 215 -9.95 -20.12 -8.28
N GLU A 216 -9.62 -19.35 -7.24
CA GLU A 216 -9.19 -19.89 -5.94
C GLU A 216 -10.38 -20.41 -5.15
N ILE A 217 -11.54 -19.75 -5.25
CA ILE A 217 -12.80 -20.26 -4.67
C ILE A 217 -13.18 -21.58 -5.35
N ASP A 218 -13.13 -21.63 -6.66
CA ASP A 218 -13.45 -22.85 -7.44
C ASP A 218 -12.48 -23.99 -7.09
N ASN A 219 -11.21 -23.71 -6.92
CA ASN A 219 -10.20 -24.70 -6.48
C ASN A 219 -10.49 -25.19 -5.05
N CYS A 220 -10.84 -24.31 -4.13
CA CYS A 220 -11.23 -24.65 -2.76
C CYS A 220 -12.49 -25.52 -2.75
N LEU A 221 -13.53 -25.14 -3.47
CA LEU A 221 -14.78 -25.91 -3.61
C LEU A 221 -14.54 -27.30 -4.21
N ASN A 222 -13.70 -27.40 -5.24
CA ASN A 222 -13.32 -28.67 -5.85
C ASN A 222 -12.56 -29.59 -4.88
N SER A 223 -11.70 -29.00 -4.04
CA SER A 223 -10.97 -29.74 -3.01
C SER A 223 -11.91 -30.25 -1.92
N VAL A 224 -12.84 -29.43 -1.44
CA VAL A 224 -13.87 -29.81 -0.46
C VAL A 224 -14.77 -30.91 -1.01
N ASN A 225 -15.23 -30.77 -2.26
CA ASN A 225 -16.07 -31.79 -2.92
C ASN A 225 -15.34 -33.13 -3.08
N LYS A 226 -14.05 -33.12 -3.38
CA LYS A 226 -13.21 -34.36 -3.41
C LYS A 226 -13.15 -35.04 -2.04
N ILE A 227 -12.97 -34.26 -0.97
CA ILE A 227 -12.93 -34.80 0.41
C ILE A 227 -14.28 -35.43 0.77
N ILE A 228 -15.38 -34.74 0.46
CA ILE A 228 -16.74 -35.24 0.73
C ILE A 228 -17.02 -36.52 -0.05
N SER A 229 -16.62 -36.58 -1.32
CA SER A 229 -16.81 -37.76 -2.18
C SER A 229 -16.01 -38.96 -1.70
N ASN A 230 -14.76 -38.73 -1.28
CA ASN A 230 -13.91 -39.81 -0.74
C ASN A 230 -14.44 -40.35 0.60
N ASN A 231 -14.98 -39.49 1.46
CA ASN A 231 -15.56 -39.91 2.74
C ASN A 231 -16.90 -40.69 2.57
N LYS A 232 -17.67 -40.43 1.50
CA LYS A 232 -18.86 -41.22 1.17
C LYS A 232 -18.53 -42.62 0.70
N ASN A 233 -17.44 -42.79 -0.04
CA ASN A 233 -17.02 -44.09 -0.53
C ASN A 233 -16.40 -44.97 0.57
N GLN A 234 -15.89 -44.41 1.68
CA GLN A 234 -15.38 -45.17 2.84
C GLN A 234 -16.47 -45.63 3.83
N LYS A 235 -17.71 -45.12 3.71
CA LYS A 235 -18.82 -45.56 4.59
C LYS A 235 -19.68 -46.69 3.98
N ASN A 236 -19.34 -47.15 2.78
CA ASN A 236 -20.07 -48.21 2.06
C ASN A 236 -19.25 -49.50 1.90
N ILE A 237 -18.30 -49.77 2.82
CA ILE A 237 -17.59 -51.07 2.94
C ILE A 237 -17.93 -51.71 4.28
#